data_911c2cffeae26405983c996dcab11e84
#
_entry.id   911c2cffeae26405983c996dcab11e84
#
_cell.length_a   1.000
_cell.length_b   1.000
_cell.length_c   1.000
_cell.angle_alpha   90.00
_cell.angle_beta   90.00
_cell.angle_gamma   90.00
#
_symmetry.space_group_name_H-M   'P 1'
#
loop_
_entity.id
_entity.type
_entity.pdbx_description
1 polymer ?
#
loop_
_entity_poly.entity_id
_entity_poly.type
_entity_poly.pdbx_seq_one_letter_code
_entity_poly.pdbx_strand_id
1 'polypeptide(L)'
;METTLEEAPQLRKLLKDLFSSQSLAVLSTQDDGQSYGSLVAFAATGDLRHLLFATTRTTRKYANLLRNPKVAMVIDNRTNQPTDFHTAIAVTATGAVEEVHDPERIRLLRCYLSKHPSLKGFVTSPTCALLRMKIDTYVVVNQFQNVKELHIKR
;
A
#
# COMPACT_ATOMS: atom_id res chain seq x y z
N MET A 1 8.85 -22.46 3.26
CA MET A 1 9.46 -22.03 1.98
C MET A 1 8.83 -20.72 1.53
N GLU A 2 9.65 -19.75 1.18
CA GLU A 2 9.17 -18.45 0.74
C GLU A 2 8.70 -18.54 -0.71
N THR A 3 7.45 -18.11 -0.93
CA THR A 3 6.88 -18.04 -2.28
C THR A 3 7.06 -16.64 -2.83
N THR A 4 7.48 -16.52 -4.09
CA THR A 4 7.65 -15.23 -4.76
C THR A 4 6.46 -14.96 -5.69
N LEU A 5 6.35 -13.69 -6.13
CA LEU A 5 5.29 -13.29 -7.06
C LEU A 5 5.33 -14.08 -8.37
N GLU A 6 6.53 -14.36 -8.86
CA GLU A 6 6.74 -15.09 -10.11
C GLU A 6 6.29 -16.54 -10.00
N GLU A 7 6.36 -17.10 -8.78
CA GLU A 7 6.00 -18.49 -8.50
C GLU A 7 4.51 -18.66 -8.17
N ALA A 8 3.76 -17.55 -8.04
CA ALA A 8 2.37 -17.58 -7.61
C ALA A 8 1.49 -16.71 -8.51
N PRO A 9 1.29 -17.06 -9.79
CA PRO A 9 0.56 -16.22 -10.72
C PRO A 9 -0.89 -15.99 -10.31
N GLN A 10 -1.52 -16.93 -9.63
CA GLN A 10 -2.91 -16.74 -9.15
C GLN A 10 -2.98 -15.72 -8.01
N LEU A 11 -2.03 -15.78 -7.07
CA LEU A 11 -1.95 -14.77 -6.00
C LEU A 11 -1.60 -13.40 -6.56
N ARG A 12 -0.72 -13.34 -7.55
CA ARG A 12 -0.38 -12.10 -8.23
C ARG A 12 -1.62 -11.46 -8.85
N LYS A 13 -2.43 -12.26 -9.53
CA LYS A 13 -3.69 -11.78 -10.11
C LYS A 13 -4.66 -11.30 -9.04
N LEU A 14 -4.78 -12.04 -7.95
CA LEU A 14 -5.64 -11.66 -6.82
C LEU A 14 -5.23 -10.32 -6.24
N LEU A 15 -3.93 -10.09 -6.04
CA LEU A 15 -3.41 -8.81 -5.54
C LEU A 15 -3.72 -7.67 -6.52
N LYS A 16 -3.49 -7.87 -7.80
CA LYS A 16 -3.78 -6.86 -8.82
C LYS A 16 -5.26 -6.48 -8.84
N ASP A 17 -6.13 -7.48 -8.80
CA ASP A 17 -7.58 -7.27 -8.82
C ASP A 17 -8.03 -6.53 -7.56
N LEU A 18 -7.54 -6.94 -6.39
CA LEU A 18 -7.86 -6.28 -5.14
C LEU A 18 -7.39 -4.82 -5.13
N PHE A 19 -6.14 -4.57 -5.51
CA PHE A 19 -5.57 -3.23 -5.49
C PHE A 19 -6.23 -2.31 -6.50
N SER A 20 -6.69 -2.83 -7.64
CA SER A 20 -7.43 -2.06 -8.62
C SER A 20 -8.84 -1.69 -8.13
N SER A 21 -9.48 -2.58 -7.37
CA SER A 21 -10.86 -2.40 -6.93
C SER A 21 -10.99 -1.52 -5.68
N GLN A 22 -9.91 -1.37 -4.89
CA GLN A 22 -9.96 -0.63 -3.63
C GLN A 22 -9.23 0.70 -3.77
N SER A 23 -9.88 1.78 -3.36
CA SER A 23 -9.31 3.13 -3.43
C SER A 23 -8.45 3.47 -2.20
N LEU A 24 -8.80 2.91 -1.06
CA LEU A 24 -8.20 3.27 0.23
C LEU A 24 -7.51 2.09 0.88
N ALA A 25 -6.49 2.40 1.66
CA ALA A 25 -5.77 1.45 2.49
C ALA A 25 -5.58 2.04 3.88
N VAL A 26 -5.37 1.17 4.87
CA VAL A 26 -4.95 1.60 6.20
C VAL A 26 -3.43 1.52 6.26
N LEU A 27 -2.80 2.67 6.47
CA LEU A 27 -1.35 2.76 6.68
C LEU A 27 -1.06 2.76 8.16
N SER A 28 -0.20 1.87 8.61
CA SER A 28 0.28 1.82 9.99
C SER A 28 1.71 2.32 10.05
N THR A 29 1.91 3.41 10.78
CA THR A 29 3.22 3.99 11.07
C THR A 29 3.48 3.88 12.56
N GLN A 30 4.68 4.23 13.00
CA GLN A 30 5.00 4.16 14.42
C GLN A 30 5.80 5.38 14.87
N ASP A 31 5.62 5.74 16.15
CA ASP A 31 6.39 6.76 16.84
C ASP A 31 6.86 6.13 18.15
N ASP A 32 8.16 5.85 18.25
CA ASP A 32 8.79 5.25 19.42
C ASP A 32 8.04 3.99 19.92
N GLY A 33 7.68 3.12 18.98
CA GLY A 33 6.96 1.89 19.26
C GLY A 33 5.44 2.02 19.36
N GLN A 34 4.90 3.25 19.39
CA GLN A 34 3.45 3.45 19.37
C GLN A 34 2.94 3.38 17.94
N SER A 35 2.07 2.41 17.66
CA SER A 35 1.44 2.27 16.34
C SER A 35 0.41 3.36 16.11
N TYR A 36 0.33 3.83 14.87
CA TYR A 36 -0.62 4.85 14.45
C TYR A 36 -1.20 4.47 13.10
N GLY A 37 -2.54 4.35 13.01
CA GLY A 37 -3.23 4.00 11.78
C GLY A 37 -3.86 5.21 11.12
N SER A 38 -3.79 5.26 9.79
CA SER A 38 -4.42 6.32 9.00
C SER A 38 -4.92 5.78 7.66
N LEU A 39 -5.97 6.40 7.12
CA LEU A 39 -6.46 6.06 5.78
C LEU A 39 -5.69 6.85 4.74
N VAL A 40 -5.30 6.17 3.67
CA VAL A 40 -4.61 6.78 2.54
C VAL A 40 -5.20 6.27 1.23
N ALA A 41 -5.29 7.14 0.24
CA ALA A 41 -5.54 6.71 -1.14
C ALA A 41 -4.23 6.15 -1.68
N PHE A 42 -4.26 4.95 -2.23
CA PHE A 42 -3.06 4.27 -2.68
C PHE A 42 -3.15 3.82 -4.13
N ALA A 43 -2.01 3.57 -4.73
CA ALA A 43 -1.92 2.92 -6.04
C ALA A 43 -0.73 1.97 -6.04
N ALA A 44 -0.89 0.82 -6.71
CA ALA A 44 0.18 -0.14 -6.87
C ALA A 44 0.89 0.07 -8.20
N THR A 45 2.21 -0.13 -8.23
CA THR A 45 2.94 -0.24 -9.48
C THR A 45 2.58 -1.55 -10.18
N GLY A 46 2.73 -1.60 -11.52
CA GLY A 46 2.31 -2.76 -12.30
C GLY A 46 3.06 -4.05 -11.93
N ASP A 47 4.28 -3.93 -11.43
CA ASP A 47 5.08 -5.07 -10.96
C ASP A 47 4.79 -5.47 -9.51
N LEU A 48 3.91 -4.76 -8.81
CA LEU A 48 3.54 -4.99 -7.41
C LEU A 48 4.70 -4.82 -6.41
N ARG A 49 5.81 -4.24 -6.83
CA ARG A 49 6.97 -4.04 -5.96
C ARG A 49 6.84 -2.81 -5.07
N HIS A 50 5.95 -1.90 -5.44
CA HIS A 50 5.76 -0.63 -4.73
C HIS A 50 4.29 -0.30 -4.60
N LEU A 51 3.93 0.29 -3.46
CA LEU A 51 2.65 0.95 -3.23
C LEU A 51 2.90 2.45 -3.05
N LEU A 52 2.10 3.26 -3.72
CA LEU A 52 2.24 4.72 -3.73
C LEU A 52 1.13 5.35 -2.92
N PHE A 53 1.45 6.40 -2.20
CA PHE A 53 0.47 7.25 -1.53
C PHE A 53 1.02 8.66 -1.36
N ALA A 54 0.17 9.60 -0.97
CA ALA A 54 0.57 10.99 -0.82
C ALA A 54 0.08 11.53 0.51
N THR A 55 0.83 12.44 1.10
CA THR A 55 0.44 13.14 2.32
C THR A 55 1.08 14.52 2.36
N THR A 56 0.41 15.49 3.00
CA THR A 56 1.07 16.75 3.29
C THR A 56 2.15 16.53 4.37
N ARG A 57 3.20 17.36 4.33
CA ARG A 57 4.35 17.20 5.24
C ARG A 57 4.05 17.61 6.67
N THR A 58 2.84 18.11 6.94
CA THR A 58 2.42 18.52 8.28
C THR A 58 1.66 17.44 9.05
N THR A 59 1.46 16.25 8.46
CA THR A 59 0.69 15.18 9.10
C THR A 59 1.54 14.39 10.09
N ARG A 60 0.86 13.75 11.06
CA ARG A 60 1.51 12.84 12.01
C ARG A 60 2.16 11.66 11.30
N LYS A 61 1.48 11.08 10.31
CA LYS A 61 2.06 9.96 9.57
C LYS A 61 3.36 10.34 8.86
N TYR A 62 3.45 11.56 8.30
CA TYR A 62 4.70 12.00 7.68
C TYR A 62 5.82 12.17 8.71
N ALA A 63 5.53 12.77 9.86
CA ALA A 63 6.50 12.88 10.95
C ALA A 63 6.98 11.50 11.43
N ASN A 64 6.05 10.55 11.56
CA ASN A 64 6.39 9.18 11.95
C ASN A 64 7.30 8.51 10.91
N LEU A 65 7.02 8.71 9.61
CA LEU A 65 7.82 8.13 8.52
C LEU A 65 9.25 8.65 8.50
N LEU A 66 9.46 9.93 8.86
CA LEU A 66 10.80 10.50 8.94
C LEU A 66 11.63 9.87 10.06
N ARG A 67 10.98 9.46 11.14
CA ARG A 67 11.65 8.81 12.28
C ARG A 67 11.87 7.33 12.06
N ASN A 68 10.86 6.65 11.47
CA ASN A 68 10.94 5.23 11.19
C ASN A 68 10.19 4.94 9.89
N PRO A 69 10.92 4.58 8.82
CA PRO A 69 10.31 4.34 7.52
C PRO A 69 9.61 2.99 7.40
N LYS A 70 9.77 2.10 8.38
CA LYS A 70 9.12 0.79 8.35
C LYS A 70 7.64 0.92 8.64
N VAL A 71 6.81 0.35 7.76
CA VAL A 71 5.35 0.47 7.82
C VAL A 71 4.68 -0.84 7.45
N ALA A 72 3.39 -0.90 7.76
CA ALA A 72 2.48 -1.89 7.21
C ALA A 72 1.31 -1.18 6.56
N MET A 73 0.76 -1.79 5.52
CA MET A 73 -0.43 -1.26 4.84
C MET A 73 -1.43 -2.40 4.67
N VAL A 74 -2.66 -2.18 5.14
CA VAL A 74 -3.75 -3.17 5.03
C VAL A 74 -4.71 -2.73 3.94
N ILE A 75 -4.94 -3.61 2.99
CA ILE A 75 -5.91 -3.43 1.90
C ILE A 75 -6.88 -4.61 1.94
N ASP A 76 -8.17 -4.33 1.94
CA ASP A 76 -9.18 -5.36 2.03
C ASP A 76 -10.43 -4.99 1.25
N ASN A 77 -11.28 -5.99 0.97
CA ASN A 77 -12.53 -5.80 0.25
C ASN A 77 -13.76 -6.04 1.12
N ARG A 78 -13.65 -5.82 2.42
CA ARG A 78 -14.80 -5.99 3.33
C ARG A 78 -16.00 -5.15 2.90
N THR A 79 -17.19 -5.70 3.18
CA THR A 79 -18.48 -5.03 2.92
C THR A 79 -19.18 -4.63 4.21
N ASN A 80 -18.61 -5.02 5.36
CA ASN A 80 -19.19 -4.87 6.70
C ASN A 80 -20.50 -5.65 6.86
N GLN A 81 -20.57 -6.82 6.20
CA GLN A 81 -21.65 -7.77 6.29
C GLN A 81 -21.14 -9.10 6.83
N PRO A 82 -22.00 -9.94 7.44
CA PRO A 82 -21.57 -11.26 7.94
C PRO A 82 -20.91 -12.15 6.88
N THR A 83 -21.24 -11.96 5.60
CA THR A 83 -20.61 -12.69 4.49
C THR A 83 -19.11 -12.44 4.39
N ASP A 84 -18.61 -11.34 4.95
CA ASP A 84 -17.17 -11.05 4.98
C ASP A 84 -16.38 -12.18 5.65
N PHE A 85 -16.97 -12.88 6.62
CA PHE A 85 -16.30 -13.99 7.29
C PHE A 85 -15.94 -15.13 6.33
N HIS A 86 -16.61 -15.22 5.18
CA HIS A 86 -16.37 -16.24 4.18
C HIS A 86 -15.72 -15.73 2.91
N THR A 87 -15.98 -14.47 2.54
CA THR A 87 -15.63 -13.94 1.23
C THR A 87 -14.62 -12.80 1.24
N ALA A 88 -14.41 -12.14 2.39
CA ALA A 88 -13.47 -11.02 2.45
C ALA A 88 -12.03 -11.48 2.31
N ILE A 89 -11.25 -10.69 1.60
CA ILE A 89 -9.82 -10.86 1.42
C ILE A 89 -9.14 -9.66 2.05
N ALA A 90 -8.11 -9.91 2.86
CA ALA A 90 -7.30 -8.87 3.45
C ALA A 90 -5.83 -9.14 3.15
N VAL A 91 -5.12 -8.08 2.76
CA VAL A 91 -3.70 -8.14 2.47
C VAL A 91 -2.98 -7.18 3.41
N THR A 92 -1.96 -7.68 4.09
CA THR A 92 -1.03 -6.82 4.82
C THR A 92 0.28 -6.76 4.02
N ALA A 93 0.60 -5.57 3.54
CA ALA A 93 1.90 -5.31 2.93
C ALA A 93 2.85 -4.78 3.99
N THR A 94 4.07 -5.29 4.04
CA THR A 94 5.12 -4.74 4.90
C THR A 94 6.28 -4.25 4.05
N GLY A 95 6.94 -3.21 4.50
CA GLY A 95 8.06 -2.63 3.78
C GLY A 95 8.51 -1.31 4.37
N ALA A 96 9.26 -0.55 3.59
CA ALA A 96 9.80 0.74 4.01
C ALA A 96 9.42 1.82 3.00
N VAL A 97 9.18 3.03 3.51
CA VAL A 97 8.71 4.18 2.74
C VAL A 97 9.85 5.16 2.50
N GLU A 98 9.90 5.71 1.29
CA GLU A 98 10.77 6.83 0.93
C GLU A 98 9.98 7.86 0.12
N GLU A 99 10.38 9.11 0.21
CA GLU A 99 9.80 10.15 -0.63
C GLU A 99 10.35 10.03 -2.05
N VAL A 100 9.47 10.22 -3.02
CA VAL A 100 9.82 10.12 -4.45
C VAL A 100 10.21 11.50 -4.97
N HIS A 101 11.37 11.57 -5.64
CA HIS A 101 11.90 12.77 -6.26
C HIS A 101 12.09 12.59 -7.77
N ASP A 102 12.26 13.70 -8.49
CA ASP A 102 12.55 13.65 -9.92
C ASP A 102 13.92 12.97 -10.17
N PRO A 103 14.08 12.23 -11.27
CA PRO A 103 13.14 12.08 -12.41
C PRO A 103 12.06 11.01 -12.20
N GLU A 104 12.18 10.12 -11.23
CA GLU A 104 11.24 9.03 -11.01
C GLU A 104 9.82 9.51 -10.66
N ARG A 105 9.74 10.67 -10.02
CA ARG A 105 8.47 11.23 -9.56
C ARG A 105 7.49 11.42 -10.72
N ILE A 106 7.96 11.82 -11.90
CA ILE A 106 7.10 12.04 -13.06
C ILE A 106 6.33 10.76 -13.42
N ARG A 107 7.05 9.64 -13.50
CA ARG A 107 6.46 8.34 -13.84
C ARG A 107 5.52 7.83 -12.77
N LEU A 108 5.94 7.90 -11.52
CA LEU A 108 5.16 7.39 -10.39
C LEU A 108 3.94 8.26 -10.11
N LEU A 109 4.07 9.57 -10.29
CA LEU A 109 2.92 10.48 -10.18
C LEU A 109 1.86 10.15 -11.23
N ARG A 110 2.28 9.85 -12.46
CA ARG A 110 1.36 9.42 -13.52
C ARG A 110 0.63 8.13 -13.14
N CYS A 111 1.35 7.17 -12.57
CA CYS A 111 0.76 5.92 -12.07
C CYS A 111 -0.30 6.20 -11.00
N TYR A 112 0.03 7.06 -10.03
CA TYR A 112 -0.89 7.42 -8.95
C TYR A 112 -2.13 8.14 -9.48
N LEU A 113 -1.97 9.12 -10.35
CA LEU A 113 -3.06 9.90 -10.92
C LEU A 113 -3.91 9.12 -11.91
N SER A 114 -3.36 8.10 -12.54
CA SER A 114 -4.14 7.19 -13.38
C SER A 114 -5.27 6.53 -12.59
N LYS A 115 -5.02 6.20 -11.34
CA LYS A 115 -6.03 5.61 -10.45
C LYS A 115 -6.86 6.70 -9.75
N HIS A 116 -6.24 7.82 -9.37
CA HIS A 116 -6.87 8.88 -8.58
C HIS A 116 -6.79 10.24 -9.27
N PRO A 117 -7.46 10.42 -10.42
CA PRO A 117 -7.35 11.68 -11.17
C PRO A 117 -7.87 12.89 -10.40
N SER A 118 -8.83 12.69 -9.50
CA SER A 118 -9.40 13.78 -8.68
C SER A 118 -8.42 14.32 -7.63
N LEU A 119 -7.32 13.61 -7.36
CA LEU A 119 -6.33 14.03 -6.37
C LEU A 119 -5.18 14.85 -6.98
N LYS A 120 -5.28 15.24 -8.24
CA LYS A 120 -4.20 15.97 -8.92
C LYS A 120 -3.83 17.25 -8.17
N GLY A 121 -4.81 18.06 -7.79
CA GLY A 121 -4.57 19.31 -7.07
C GLY A 121 -3.89 19.08 -5.72
N PHE A 122 -4.27 18.01 -5.02
CA PHE A 122 -3.70 17.65 -3.74
C PHE A 122 -2.24 17.19 -3.88
N VAL A 123 -1.98 16.20 -4.75
CA VAL A 123 -0.66 15.56 -4.81
C VAL A 123 0.39 16.44 -5.49
N THR A 124 -0.03 17.39 -6.35
CA THR A 124 0.90 18.33 -7.00
C THR A 124 1.15 19.60 -6.18
N SER A 125 0.46 19.77 -5.05
CA SER A 125 0.71 20.89 -4.14
C SER A 125 2.16 20.85 -3.64
N PRO A 126 2.84 22.01 -3.54
CA PRO A 126 4.23 22.06 -3.03
C PRO A 126 4.41 21.49 -1.62
N THR A 127 3.35 21.48 -0.81
CA THR A 127 3.38 20.99 0.57
C THR A 127 3.12 19.50 0.66
N CYS A 128 2.78 18.83 -0.45
CA CYS A 128 2.45 17.40 -0.50
C CYS A 128 3.66 16.59 -0.95
N ALA A 129 3.89 15.49 -0.27
CA ALA A 129 4.90 14.50 -0.65
C ALA A 129 4.24 13.31 -1.33
N LEU A 130 4.82 12.85 -2.43
CA LEU A 130 4.50 11.55 -3.01
C LEU A 130 5.47 10.54 -2.43
N LEU A 131 4.93 9.46 -1.88
CA LEU A 131 5.69 8.47 -1.13
C LEU A 131 5.59 7.11 -1.82
N ARG A 132 6.68 6.37 -1.76
CA ARG A 132 6.78 5.03 -2.32
C ARG A 132 7.12 4.05 -1.20
N MET A 133 6.26 3.06 -1.01
CA MET A 133 6.50 1.96 -0.09
C MET A 133 7.12 0.81 -0.88
N LYS A 134 8.37 0.49 -0.57
CA LYS A 134 9.06 -0.65 -1.15
C LYS A 134 8.65 -1.90 -0.38
N ILE A 135 8.01 -2.83 -1.06
CA ILE A 135 7.38 -3.98 -0.44
C ILE A 135 8.42 -5.07 -0.15
N ASP A 136 8.39 -5.61 1.06
CA ASP A 136 9.13 -6.81 1.46
C ASP A 136 8.24 -8.05 1.33
N THR A 137 7.04 -8.00 1.91
CA THR A 137 6.11 -9.13 1.90
C THR A 137 4.68 -8.67 1.74
N TYR A 138 3.87 -9.54 1.14
CA TYR A 138 2.41 -9.49 1.19
C TYR A 138 1.91 -10.71 1.95
N VAL A 139 1.15 -10.50 3.01
CA VAL A 139 0.45 -11.56 3.74
C VAL A 139 -1.01 -11.51 3.32
N VAL A 140 -1.47 -12.53 2.65
CA VAL A 140 -2.83 -12.62 2.10
C VAL A 140 -3.66 -13.54 2.97
N VAL A 141 -4.78 -13.04 3.50
CA VAL A 141 -5.70 -13.79 4.33
C VAL A 141 -7.06 -13.78 3.66
N ASN A 142 -7.60 -14.98 3.41
CA ASN A 142 -8.98 -15.12 2.97
C ASN A 142 -9.70 -16.13 3.87
N GLN A 143 -11.03 -16.01 3.95
CA GLN A 143 -11.85 -16.86 4.83
C GLN A 143 -11.34 -16.87 6.28
N PHE A 144 -10.70 -15.78 6.72
CA PHE A 144 -10.08 -15.54 8.02
C PHE A 144 -9.03 -16.57 8.49
N GLN A 145 -8.89 -17.69 7.83
CA GLN A 145 -8.01 -18.78 8.29
C GLN A 145 -6.96 -19.19 7.26
N ASN A 146 -7.18 -18.86 6.00
CA ASN A 146 -6.27 -19.24 4.93
C ASN A 146 -5.24 -18.13 4.73
N VAL A 147 -4.03 -18.34 5.22
CA VAL A 147 -2.94 -17.34 5.21
C VAL A 147 -1.87 -17.75 4.21
N LYS A 148 -1.50 -16.85 3.33
CA LYS A 148 -0.41 -17.05 2.35
C LYS A 148 0.51 -15.85 2.37
N GLU A 149 1.82 -16.12 2.27
CA GLU A 149 2.85 -15.07 2.23
C GLU A 149 3.55 -15.07 0.90
N LEU A 150 3.73 -13.87 0.35
CA LEU A 150 4.54 -13.64 -0.84
C LEU A 150 5.69 -12.71 -0.49
N HIS A 151 6.89 -13.09 -0.88
CA HIS A 151 8.10 -12.31 -0.66
C HIS A 151 8.53 -11.68 -1.98
N ILE A 152 8.93 -10.41 -1.91
CA ILE A 152 9.39 -9.69 -3.08
C ILE A 152 10.90 -9.82 -3.16
N LYS A 153 11.39 -10.50 -4.18
CA LYS A 153 12.82 -10.60 -4.44
C LYS A 153 13.38 -9.25 -4.90
N ARG A 154 14.55 -8.95 -4.41
CA ARG A 154 15.31 -7.75 -4.75
C ARG A 154 16.46 -8.06 -5.68
#